data_56d4c96bc2b864f5cd99b165f83794e1
#
_entry.id   56d4c96bc2b864f5cd99b165f83794e1
#
_cell.length_a   1.000
_cell.length_b   1.000
_cell.length_c   1.000
_cell.angle_alpha   90.00
_cell.angle_beta   90.00
_cell.angle_gamma   90.00
#
_symmetry.space_group_name_H-M   'P 1'
#
loop_
_entity.id
_entity.type
_entity.pdbx_description
1 polymer ?
#
loop_
_entity_poly.entity_id
_entity_poly.type
_entity_poly.pdbx_seq_one_letter_code
_entity_poly.pdbx_strand_id
1 'polypeptide(L)'
;MLQETADQPLTLRPLAREDLPAVVAIDTLIEGRSRRTYVERRLAAALREPALHAQFAVCDGEGLAGYLLARVLAGEFGRARPALRLELVGIRSDLQRRGAGTKLFDVLAQWGTRHDIGALRTSAHWANAEMLGWLQAMGFRLAPEIVLVLDPQRAQPFAGPAVTLADGDGPGRETDFGTPEANDHERMARGSAEIGPMKPADLHEILRIDRAVTGRDRADHIGALLAETTESSRTRVSLVARLDGAIVGFVMARADTGDFGRTEAVAVLDTIGVDPEYARRGIGRALVERLFANLSQLQVERVETLARVADLGLLGFFQGVGFMPSQRLAFERDLG
;
A
#
# COMPACT_ATOMS: atom_id res chain seq x y z
N MET A 1 24.31 -27.69 39.74
CA MET A 1 24.93 -26.39 39.42
C MET A 1 24.11 -25.82 38.23
N LEU A 2 23.14 -24.98 38.55
CA LEU A 2 22.42 -24.17 37.52
C LEU A 2 23.39 -23.01 37.21
N GLN A 3 23.93 -22.98 36.00
CA GLN A 3 24.62 -21.81 35.50
C GLN A 3 23.57 -20.68 35.38
N GLU A 4 23.69 -19.69 36.27
CA GLU A 4 23.09 -18.37 36.03
C GLU A 4 23.70 -17.85 34.73
N THR A 5 22.92 -17.92 33.66
CA THR A 5 23.20 -17.20 32.44
C THR A 5 23.13 -15.70 32.82
N ALA A 6 24.30 -15.12 33.06
CA ALA A 6 24.44 -13.69 33.28
C ALA A 6 23.67 -12.96 32.15
N ASP A 7 22.76 -12.07 32.56
CA ASP A 7 21.96 -11.22 31.67
C ASP A 7 22.93 -10.31 30.90
N GLN A 8 23.41 -10.77 29.75
CA GLN A 8 24.33 -10.02 28.91
C GLN A 8 23.63 -8.77 28.40
N PRO A 9 24.25 -7.59 28.50
CA PRO A 9 23.62 -6.34 28.16
C PRO A 9 23.29 -6.32 26.66
N LEU A 10 22.01 -6.09 26.34
CA LEU A 10 21.55 -5.91 24.98
C LEU A 10 22.09 -4.58 24.42
N THR A 11 22.79 -4.64 23.30
CA THR A 11 23.33 -3.49 22.57
C THR A 11 22.53 -3.21 21.30
N LEU A 12 22.41 -1.92 20.95
CA LEU A 12 21.70 -1.46 19.74
C LEU A 12 22.70 -0.91 18.72
N ARG A 13 22.48 -1.24 17.45
CA ARG A 13 23.24 -0.66 16.33
C ARG A 13 22.38 -0.65 15.05
N PRO A 14 22.77 0.10 14.01
CA PRO A 14 22.16 -0.09 12.68
C PRO A 14 22.37 -1.53 12.18
N LEU A 15 21.42 -2.03 11.39
CA LEU A 15 21.61 -3.27 10.62
C LEU A 15 22.64 -3.05 9.51
N ALA A 16 23.47 -4.04 9.30
CA ALA A 16 24.46 -4.10 8.23
C ALA A 16 24.12 -5.22 7.23
N ARG A 17 24.77 -5.22 6.07
CA ARG A 17 24.55 -6.27 5.04
C ARG A 17 24.88 -7.67 5.56
N GLU A 18 25.87 -7.75 6.39
CA GLU A 18 26.38 -8.98 7.02
C GLU A 18 25.36 -9.63 7.96
N ASP A 19 24.38 -8.86 8.46
CA ASP A 19 23.33 -9.36 9.32
C ASP A 19 22.25 -10.15 8.57
N LEU A 20 22.20 -10.06 7.23
CA LEU A 20 21.15 -10.68 6.43
C LEU A 20 20.91 -12.17 6.76
N PRO A 21 21.96 -13.04 6.89
CA PRO A 21 21.72 -14.44 7.24
C PRO A 21 21.03 -14.62 8.59
N ALA A 22 21.42 -13.85 9.61
CA ALA A 22 20.85 -13.92 10.95
C ALA A 22 19.42 -13.36 10.98
N VAL A 23 19.17 -12.25 10.28
CA VAL A 23 17.82 -11.69 10.11
C VAL A 23 16.90 -12.72 9.47
N VAL A 24 17.33 -13.34 8.36
CA VAL A 24 16.54 -14.37 7.65
C VAL A 24 16.30 -15.59 8.55
N ALA A 25 17.26 -16.00 9.38
CA ALA A 25 17.10 -17.11 10.30
C ALA A 25 16.01 -16.82 11.36
N ILE A 26 16.08 -15.66 12.02
CA ILE A 26 15.07 -15.22 12.99
C ILE A 26 13.69 -15.09 12.32
N ASP A 27 13.65 -14.44 11.16
CA ASP A 27 12.42 -14.25 10.40
C ASP A 27 11.76 -15.58 10.02
N THR A 28 12.56 -16.55 9.56
CA THR A 28 12.07 -17.87 9.17
C THR A 28 11.47 -18.64 10.36
N LEU A 29 12.07 -18.51 11.54
CA LEU A 29 11.55 -19.14 12.76
C LEU A 29 10.20 -18.54 13.19
N ILE A 30 10.04 -17.23 13.05
CA ILE A 30 8.81 -16.50 13.40
C ILE A 30 7.69 -16.82 12.40
N GLU A 31 8.00 -16.80 11.11
CA GLU A 31 7.01 -16.90 10.03
C GLU A 31 6.75 -18.33 9.57
N GLY A 32 7.54 -19.30 10.03
CA GLY A 32 7.46 -20.71 9.66
C GLY A 32 7.94 -21.01 8.23
N ARG A 33 8.43 -20.01 7.49
CA ARG A 33 8.94 -20.11 6.12
C ARG A 33 9.94 -19.02 5.79
N SER A 34 10.86 -19.28 4.87
CA SER A 34 11.87 -18.30 4.48
C SER A 34 11.32 -17.21 3.58
N ARG A 35 11.53 -15.94 3.95
CA ARG A 35 11.26 -14.73 3.16
C ARG A 35 12.56 -14.05 2.72
N ARG A 36 13.62 -14.83 2.47
CA ARG A 36 14.96 -14.30 2.19
C ARG A 36 14.97 -13.18 1.14
N THR A 37 14.35 -13.40 -0.01
CA THR A 37 14.34 -12.40 -1.10
C THR A 37 13.66 -11.09 -0.69
N TYR A 38 12.63 -11.17 0.13
CA TYR A 38 11.96 -9.98 0.66
C TYR A 38 12.85 -9.23 1.65
N VAL A 39 13.38 -9.92 2.65
CA VAL A 39 14.27 -9.34 3.66
C VAL A 39 15.51 -8.70 3.00
N GLU A 40 16.12 -9.41 2.03
CA GLU A 40 17.28 -8.92 1.29
C GLU A 40 16.98 -7.62 0.53
N ARG A 41 15.86 -7.55 -0.18
CA ARG A 41 15.46 -6.32 -0.88
C ARG A 41 15.19 -5.16 0.08
N ARG A 42 14.53 -5.42 1.21
CA ARG A 42 14.21 -4.38 2.20
C ARG A 42 15.48 -3.86 2.87
N LEU A 43 16.38 -4.75 3.27
CA LEU A 43 17.66 -4.36 3.84
C LEU A 43 18.53 -3.61 2.82
N ALA A 44 18.60 -4.07 1.57
CA ALA A 44 19.33 -3.38 0.52
C ALA A 44 18.78 -1.97 0.24
N ALA A 45 17.46 -1.79 0.22
CA ALA A 45 16.82 -0.48 0.09
C ALA A 45 17.16 0.43 1.28
N ALA A 46 17.07 -0.11 2.50
CA ALA A 46 17.39 0.64 3.71
C ALA A 46 18.85 1.11 3.76
N LEU A 47 19.78 0.28 3.31
CA LEU A 47 21.21 0.64 3.24
C LEU A 47 21.51 1.66 2.12
N ARG A 48 20.76 1.63 1.02
CA ARG A 48 20.94 2.57 -0.09
C ARG A 48 20.37 3.96 0.21
N GLU A 49 19.25 4.01 0.92
CA GLU A 49 18.49 5.24 1.17
C GLU A 49 18.21 5.43 2.68
N PRO A 50 19.26 5.66 3.50
CA PRO A 50 19.13 5.72 4.96
C PRO A 50 18.28 6.89 5.47
N ALA A 51 18.06 7.94 4.65
CA ALA A 51 17.16 9.04 4.99
C ALA A 51 15.67 8.65 4.95
N LEU A 52 15.33 7.63 4.17
CA LEU A 52 13.95 7.14 4.02
C LEU A 52 13.68 5.85 4.80
N HIS A 53 14.70 5.27 5.42
CA HIS A 53 14.58 3.98 6.08
C HIS A 53 15.23 3.99 7.45
N ALA A 54 14.58 3.38 8.42
CA ALA A 54 15.13 3.09 9.73
C ALA A 54 15.34 1.58 9.86
N GLN A 55 16.59 1.18 10.15
CA GLN A 55 16.95 -0.22 10.32
C GLN A 55 17.85 -0.39 11.55
N PHE A 56 17.43 -1.26 12.45
CA PHE A 56 18.12 -1.47 13.72
C PHE A 56 18.27 -2.95 14.04
N ALA A 57 19.40 -3.26 14.66
CA ALA A 57 19.72 -4.52 15.28
C ALA A 57 19.79 -4.36 16.79
N VAL A 58 19.28 -5.33 17.52
CA VAL A 58 19.61 -5.57 18.92
C VAL A 58 20.48 -6.82 18.98
N CYS A 59 21.60 -6.74 19.69
CA CYS A 59 22.58 -7.81 19.81
C CYS A 59 22.80 -8.15 21.28
N ASP A 60 23.14 -9.41 21.53
CA ASP A 60 23.70 -9.92 22.80
C ASP A 60 25.14 -10.42 22.59
N GLY A 61 25.69 -11.12 23.55
CA GLY A 61 27.05 -11.70 23.42
C GLY A 61 27.19 -12.81 22.39
N GLU A 62 26.07 -13.36 21.89
CA GLU A 62 26.05 -14.44 20.90
C GLU A 62 25.80 -13.91 19.48
N GLY A 63 25.49 -12.62 19.34
CA GLY A 63 25.25 -11.98 18.04
C GLY A 63 23.90 -11.26 17.91
N LEU A 64 23.25 -11.41 16.75
CA LEU A 64 21.95 -10.77 16.49
C LEU A 64 20.84 -11.42 17.33
N ALA A 65 20.28 -10.64 18.25
CA ALA A 65 19.16 -11.02 19.11
C ALA A 65 17.80 -10.64 18.53
N GLY A 66 17.78 -9.61 17.67
CA GLY A 66 16.58 -9.15 16.98
C GLY A 66 16.86 -8.02 16.01
N TYR A 67 15.86 -7.70 15.22
CA TYR A 67 15.94 -6.71 14.17
C TYR A 67 14.62 -5.96 13.98
N LEU A 68 14.73 -4.77 13.37
CA LEU A 68 13.60 -3.94 12.99
C LEU A 68 13.92 -3.18 11.72
N LEU A 69 12.97 -3.16 10.77
CA LEU A 69 13.02 -2.33 9.57
C LEU A 69 11.73 -1.53 9.45
N ALA A 70 11.89 -0.25 9.15
CA ALA A 70 10.78 0.66 8.87
C ALA A 70 11.17 1.64 7.76
N ARG A 71 10.19 2.19 7.07
CA ARG A 71 10.43 3.20 6.03
C ARG A 71 9.48 4.37 6.14
N VAL A 72 9.94 5.52 5.66
CA VAL A 72 9.11 6.71 5.52
C VAL A 72 8.16 6.52 4.34
N LEU A 73 6.88 6.71 4.58
CA LEU A 73 5.85 6.78 3.54
C LEU A 73 5.27 8.19 3.53
N ALA A 74 5.47 8.88 2.43
CA ALA A 74 4.89 10.18 2.21
C ALA A 74 3.51 10.02 1.57
N GLY A 75 2.45 10.46 2.27
CA GLY A 75 1.15 10.69 1.64
C GLY A 75 0.30 9.46 1.31
N GLU A 76 0.36 8.36 2.06
CA GLU A 76 -0.60 7.25 1.91
C GLU A 76 -2.04 7.76 1.92
N PHE A 77 -2.87 7.24 1.04
CA PHE A 77 -4.29 7.52 0.82
C PHE A 77 -4.88 8.68 1.64
N GLY A 78 -4.90 9.88 1.05
CA GLY A 78 -5.52 11.06 1.67
C GLY A 78 -4.81 11.63 2.90
N ARG A 79 -3.57 11.24 3.20
CA ARG A 79 -2.78 11.75 4.32
C ARG A 79 -1.74 12.76 3.85
N ALA A 80 -1.68 13.91 4.51
CA ALA A 80 -0.81 15.01 4.14
C ALA A 80 0.58 14.95 4.80
N ARG A 81 0.74 14.15 5.86
CA ARG A 81 2.00 14.08 6.60
C ARG A 81 2.66 12.72 6.40
N PRO A 82 3.99 12.70 6.23
CA PRO A 82 4.72 11.44 6.18
C PRO A 82 4.53 10.65 7.48
N ALA A 83 4.57 9.34 7.36
CA ALA A 83 4.55 8.43 8.49
C ALA A 83 5.66 7.39 8.33
N LEU A 84 6.15 6.87 9.43
CA LEU A 84 7.10 5.77 9.44
C LEU A 84 6.33 4.46 9.50
N ARG A 85 6.43 3.65 8.46
CA ARG A 85 5.79 2.35 8.41
C ARG A 85 6.74 1.29 8.94
N LEU A 86 6.35 0.65 10.04
CA LEU A 86 7.02 -0.54 10.54
C LEU A 86 6.73 -1.72 9.60
N GLU A 87 7.76 -2.24 8.93
CA GLU A 87 7.62 -3.30 7.93
C GLU A 87 8.02 -4.67 8.46
N LEU A 88 9.10 -4.71 9.24
CA LEU A 88 9.63 -5.95 9.80
C LEU A 88 10.08 -5.73 11.23
N VAL A 89 9.76 -6.67 12.10
CA VAL A 89 10.32 -6.79 13.45
C VAL A 89 10.39 -8.26 13.82
N GLY A 90 11.52 -8.67 14.38
CA GLY A 90 11.70 -10.03 14.85
C GLY A 90 12.68 -10.07 16.02
N ILE A 91 12.35 -10.87 17.02
CA ILE A 91 13.19 -11.13 18.20
C ILE A 91 13.37 -12.64 18.31
N ARG A 92 14.61 -13.06 18.55
CA ARG A 92 14.96 -14.44 18.82
C ARG A 92 14.14 -14.97 20.02
N SER A 93 13.59 -16.15 19.91
CA SER A 93 12.56 -16.69 20.82
C SER A 93 12.99 -16.72 22.29
N ASP A 94 14.28 -17.02 22.55
CA ASP A 94 14.86 -17.07 23.89
C ASP A 94 15.03 -15.68 24.56
N LEU A 95 14.96 -14.60 23.76
CA LEU A 95 15.09 -13.22 24.22
C LEU A 95 13.77 -12.42 24.14
N GLN A 96 12.70 -13.06 23.72
CA GLN A 96 11.38 -12.46 23.82
C GLN A 96 11.00 -12.20 25.28
N ARG A 97 10.21 -11.14 25.51
CA ARG A 97 9.78 -10.67 26.85
C ARG A 97 10.92 -10.21 27.77
N ARG A 98 12.16 -10.07 27.25
CA ARG A 98 13.32 -9.51 27.97
C ARG A 98 13.64 -8.07 27.58
N GLY A 99 12.67 -7.34 27.00
CA GLY A 99 12.82 -5.93 26.66
C GLY A 99 13.52 -5.63 25.32
N ALA A 100 13.97 -6.65 24.57
CA ALA A 100 14.64 -6.45 23.27
C ALA A 100 13.74 -5.71 22.25
N GLY A 101 12.47 -6.11 22.16
CA GLY A 101 11.49 -5.46 21.29
C GLY A 101 11.19 -4.00 21.70
N THR A 102 11.14 -3.71 22.99
CA THR A 102 10.97 -2.35 23.50
C THR A 102 12.17 -1.47 23.14
N LYS A 103 13.40 -1.98 23.31
CA LYS A 103 14.63 -1.24 22.94
C LYS A 103 14.67 -0.91 21.44
N LEU A 104 14.31 -1.86 20.58
CA LEU A 104 14.22 -1.61 19.13
C LEU A 104 13.15 -0.58 18.80
N PHE A 105 12.02 -0.64 19.49
CA PHE A 105 10.94 0.30 19.28
C PHE A 105 11.29 1.72 19.74
N ASP A 106 11.94 1.85 20.89
CA ASP A 106 12.35 3.15 21.44
C ASP A 106 13.34 3.86 20.50
N VAL A 107 14.30 3.13 19.92
CA VAL A 107 15.24 3.72 18.96
C VAL A 107 14.54 4.09 17.65
N LEU A 108 13.54 3.30 17.22
CA LEU A 108 12.71 3.65 16.06
C LEU A 108 11.91 4.93 16.30
N ALA A 109 11.27 5.05 17.45
CA ALA A 109 10.49 6.24 17.83
C ALA A 109 11.38 7.48 17.88
N GLN A 110 12.55 7.38 18.49
CA GLN A 110 13.56 8.46 18.51
C GLN A 110 14.03 8.83 17.10
N TRP A 111 14.23 7.84 16.23
CA TRP A 111 14.60 8.09 14.84
C TRP A 111 13.49 8.88 14.14
N GLY A 112 12.23 8.46 14.30
CA GLY A 112 11.07 9.15 13.73
C GLY A 112 11.00 10.61 14.18
N THR A 113 11.10 10.88 15.47
CA THR A 113 11.08 12.24 16.03
C THR A 113 12.23 13.11 15.47
N ARG A 114 13.43 12.57 15.32
CA ARG A 114 14.59 13.30 14.76
C ARG A 114 14.41 13.66 13.27
N HIS A 115 13.54 12.96 12.55
CA HIS A 115 13.28 13.17 11.14
C HIS A 115 11.92 13.84 10.89
N ASP A 116 11.34 14.49 11.90
CA ASP A 116 10.04 15.17 11.84
C ASP A 116 8.89 14.26 11.39
N ILE A 117 8.98 12.98 11.70
CA ILE A 117 7.92 12.00 11.42
C ILE A 117 6.99 11.94 12.62
N GLY A 118 5.78 12.45 12.47
CA GLY A 118 4.81 12.56 13.54
C GLY A 118 4.06 11.27 13.90
N ALA A 119 4.17 10.20 13.10
CA ALA A 119 3.40 8.98 13.32
C ALA A 119 4.14 7.71 12.88
N LEU A 120 3.94 6.64 13.63
CA LEU A 120 4.25 5.26 13.27
C LEU A 120 3.00 4.54 12.83
N ARG A 121 3.11 3.70 11.80
CA ARG A 121 2.02 2.89 11.27
C ARG A 121 2.45 1.47 11.00
N THR A 122 1.51 0.57 11.12
CA THR A 122 1.69 -0.83 10.74
C THR A 122 0.34 -1.51 10.53
N SER A 123 0.36 -2.77 10.12
CA SER A 123 -0.83 -3.61 10.12
C SER A 123 -0.48 -5.01 10.61
N ALA A 124 -1.38 -5.63 11.36
CA ALA A 124 -1.20 -6.99 11.86
C ALA A 124 -2.47 -7.81 11.62
N HIS A 125 -2.31 -9.12 11.44
CA HIS A 125 -3.45 -10.02 11.36
C HIS A 125 -4.16 -10.07 12.72
N TRP A 126 -5.49 -9.97 12.71
CA TRP A 126 -6.28 -9.89 13.95
C TRP A 126 -6.14 -11.12 14.85
N ALA A 127 -5.83 -12.30 14.29
CA ALA A 127 -5.60 -13.53 15.03
C ALA A 127 -4.17 -13.67 15.60
N ASN A 128 -3.25 -12.74 15.28
CA ASN A 128 -1.90 -12.76 15.85
C ASN A 128 -1.89 -12.06 17.21
N ALA A 129 -2.35 -12.75 18.24
CA ALA A 129 -2.51 -12.22 19.60
C ALA A 129 -1.18 -11.71 20.20
N GLU A 130 -0.06 -12.36 19.88
CA GLU A 130 1.27 -11.96 20.37
C GLU A 130 1.67 -10.59 19.79
N MET A 131 1.55 -10.42 18.48
CA MET A 131 1.83 -9.15 17.81
C MET A 131 0.87 -8.04 18.27
N LEU A 132 -0.43 -8.35 18.43
CA LEU A 132 -1.40 -7.38 18.92
C LEU A 132 -1.06 -6.91 20.35
N GLY A 133 -0.71 -7.85 21.24
CA GLY A 133 -0.28 -7.53 22.60
C GLY A 133 0.98 -6.68 22.62
N TRP A 134 1.96 -6.98 21.76
CA TRP A 134 3.17 -6.18 21.65
C TRP A 134 2.87 -4.77 21.12
N LEU A 135 2.07 -4.64 20.05
CA LEU A 135 1.68 -3.33 19.51
C LEU A 135 0.95 -2.48 20.56
N GLN A 136 0.03 -3.09 21.33
CA GLN A 136 -0.64 -2.40 22.43
C GLN A 136 0.35 -1.93 23.50
N ALA A 137 1.29 -2.79 23.91
CA ALA A 137 2.34 -2.43 24.88
C ALA A 137 3.25 -1.30 24.36
N MET A 138 3.45 -1.22 23.05
CA MET A 138 4.20 -0.13 22.41
C MET A 138 3.35 1.12 22.17
N GLY A 139 2.10 1.17 22.66
CA GLY A 139 1.23 2.34 22.59
C GLY A 139 0.57 2.55 21.22
N PHE A 140 0.53 1.55 20.36
CA PHE A 140 -0.27 1.61 19.14
C PHE A 140 -1.76 1.50 19.46
N ARG A 141 -2.56 2.16 18.67
CA ARG A 141 -4.02 2.08 18.66
C ARG A 141 -4.51 1.74 17.27
N LEU A 142 -5.75 1.32 17.15
CA LEU A 142 -6.37 1.12 15.85
C LEU A 142 -6.38 2.44 15.08
N ALA A 143 -5.92 2.38 13.84
CA ALA A 143 -5.98 3.51 12.92
C ALA A 143 -7.43 3.74 12.46
N PRO A 144 -7.80 4.98 12.06
CA PRO A 144 -9.13 5.28 11.52
C PRO A 144 -9.35 4.73 10.10
N GLU A 145 -8.46 3.88 9.61
CA GLU A 145 -8.53 3.22 8.31
C GLU A 145 -8.82 1.73 8.47
N ILE A 146 -9.51 1.19 7.48
CA ILE A 146 -9.68 -0.24 7.28
C ILE A 146 -8.78 -0.72 6.14
N VAL A 147 -8.16 -1.87 6.33
CA VAL A 147 -7.44 -2.58 5.25
C VAL A 147 -8.47 -3.30 4.41
N LEU A 148 -8.51 -2.99 3.13
CA LEU A 148 -9.34 -3.65 2.15
C LEU A 148 -8.48 -4.57 1.29
N VAL A 149 -9.03 -5.71 0.89
CA VAL A 149 -8.34 -6.73 0.11
C VAL A 149 -9.23 -7.22 -1.03
N LEU A 150 -8.60 -7.46 -2.17
CA LEU A 150 -9.22 -8.11 -3.31
C LEU A 150 -8.30 -9.20 -3.82
N ASP A 151 -8.88 -10.36 -4.14
CA ASP A 151 -8.22 -11.44 -4.87
C ASP A 151 -8.50 -11.25 -6.37
N PRO A 152 -7.51 -10.86 -7.20
CA PRO A 152 -7.75 -10.59 -8.62
C PRO A 152 -8.18 -11.83 -9.40
N GLN A 153 -7.87 -13.04 -8.90
CA GLN A 153 -8.25 -14.30 -9.54
C GLN A 153 -9.68 -14.71 -9.22
N ARG A 154 -10.21 -14.25 -8.08
CA ARG A 154 -11.59 -14.49 -7.63
C ARG A 154 -12.52 -13.31 -7.88
N ALA A 155 -11.97 -12.17 -8.31
CA ALA A 155 -12.78 -11.04 -8.72
C ALA A 155 -13.64 -11.46 -9.93
N GLN A 156 -14.81 -12.01 -9.62
CA GLN A 156 -15.84 -12.12 -10.65
C GLN A 156 -16.10 -10.70 -11.15
N PRO A 157 -16.19 -10.48 -12.47
CA PRO A 157 -16.73 -9.23 -12.97
C PRO A 157 -18.06 -9.06 -12.24
N PHE A 158 -18.16 -8.02 -11.43
CA PHE A 158 -19.38 -7.76 -10.67
C PHE A 158 -20.53 -7.73 -11.68
N ALA A 159 -21.40 -8.74 -11.65
CA ALA A 159 -22.65 -8.77 -12.38
C ALA A 159 -23.66 -7.80 -11.70
N GLY A 160 -23.21 -6.59 -11.44
CA GLY A 160 -24.12 -5.48 -11.26
C GLY A 160 -24.84 -5.29 -12.61
N PRO A 161 -26.07 -4.82 -12.61
CA PRO A 161 -26.74 -4.50 -13.86
C PRO A 161 -25.74 -3.64 -14.64
N ALA A 162 -25.43 -4.06 -15.88
CA ALA A 162 -24.74 -3.19 -16.81
C ALA A 162 -25.39 -1.81 -16.58
N VAL A 163 -24.57 -0.78 -16.29
CA VAL A 163 -25.12 0.56 -16.21
C VAL A 163 -25.63 0.83 -17.61
N THR A 164 -26.84 0.36 -17.86
CA THR A 164 -27.69 0.88 -18.91
C THR A 164 -27.81 2.32 -18.49
N LEU A 165 -27.08 3.21 -19.18
CA LEU A 165 -27.34 4.63 -19.08
C LEU A 165 -28.85 4.72 -19.14
N ALA A 166 -29.49 5.15 -18.04
CA ALA A 166 -30.91 5.26 -17.95
C ALA A 166 -31.34 5.97 -19.24
N ASP A 167 -32.14 5.31 -20.04
CA ASP A 167 -32.80 5.94 -21.15
C ASP A 167 -33.52 7.13 -20.54
N GLY A 168 -32.91 8.30 -20.67
CA GLY A 168 -33.55 9.54 -20.29
C GLY A 168 -34.74 9.68 -21.19
N ASP A 169 -35.91 9.51 -20.61
CA ASP A 169 -37.18 9.93 -21.21
C ASP A 169 -37.16 11.46 -21.38
N GLY A 170 -36.33 11.93 -22.33
CA GLY A 170 -36.31 13.30 -22.79
C GLY A 170 -37.08 13.42 -24.10
N PRO A 171 -38.00 14.41 -24.26
CA PRO A 171 -38.64 14.67 -25.54
C PRO A 171 -37.57 15.13 -26.55
N GLY A 172 -37.28 14.34 -27.57
CA GLY A 172 -36.36 14.71 -28.65
C GLY A 172 -35.50 13.58 -29.18
N ARG A 173 -35.96 12.35 -29.15
CA ARG A 173 -35.30 11.25 -29.86
C ARG A 173 -35.54 11.41 -31.35
N GLU A 174 -34.68 12.15 -32.06
CA GLU A 174 -34.55 12.02 -33.49
C GLU A 174 -33.98 10.64 -33.81
N THR A 175 -34.82 9.74 -34.28
CA THR A 175 -34.40 8.45 -34.81
C THR A 175 -33.84 8.71 -36.20
N ASP A 176 -32.52 8.71 -36.35
CA ASP A 176 -31.89 8.73 -37.67
C ASP A 176 -32.09 7.34 -38.30
N PHE A 177 -32.91 7.27 -39.32
CA PHE A 177 -33.22 6.07 -40.08
C PHE A 177 -32.14 5.69 -41.11
N GLY A 178 -31.01 6.44 -41.17
CA GLY A 178 -29.99 6.25 -42.20
C GLY A 178 -28.98 5.13 -41.94
N THR A 179 -28.51 4.97 -40.71
CA THR A 179 -27.53 3.92 -40.31
C THR A 179 -27.57 3.66 -38.80
N PRO A 180 -28.57 2.87 -38.32
CA PRO A 180 -28.75 2.67 -36.86
C PRO A 180 -27.54 2.06 -36.15
N GLU A 181 -26.80 1.18 -36.84
CA GLU A 181 -25.70 0.42 -36.25
C GLU A 181 -24.41 1.24 -36.11
N ALA A 182 -24.13 2.20 -36.98
CA ALA A 182 -22.94 3.05 -36.92
C ALA A 182 -23.04 4.05 -35.76
N ASN A 183 -24.23 4.57 -35.46
CA ASN A 183 -24.42 5.54 -34.38
C ASN A 183 -24.27 4.95 -32.99
N ASP A 184 -24.62 3.68 -32.79
CA ASP A 184 -24.45 3.02 -31.48
C ASP A 184 -22.97 2.65 -31.22
N HIS A 185 -22.23 2.25 -32.24
CA HIS A 185 -20.78 2.02 -32.14
C HIS A 185 -20.00 3.32 -31.87
N GLU A 186 -20.35 4.40 -32.58
CA GLU A 186 -19.71 5.71 -32.33
C GLU A 186 -20.10 6.29 -30.98
N ARG A 187 -21.33 6.07 -30.48
CA ARG A 187 -21.78 6.52 -29.18
C ARG A 187 -21.09 5.73 -28.05
N MET A 188 -20.92 4.41 -28.19
CA MET A 188 -20.13 3.58 -27.29
C MET A 188 -18.63 3.93 -27.36
N ALA A 189 -18.10 4.25 -28.52
CA ALA A 189 -16.71 4.67 -28.69
C ALA A 189 -16.42 6.06 -28.10
N ARG A 190 -17.33 7.02 -28.24
CA ARG A 190 -17.20 8.38 -27.68
C ARG A 190 -17.43 8.46 -26.17
N GLY A 191 -17.99 7.41 -25.56
CA GLY A 191 -18.26 7.35 -24.11
C GLY A 191 -17.25 6.52 -23.30
N SER A 192 -16.37 5.76 -23.95
CA SER A 192 -15.41 4.91 -23.25
C SER A 192 -14.06 5.63 -23.09
N ALA A 193 -13.64 5.84 -21.85
CA ALA A 193 -12.31 6.38 -21.57
C ALA A 193 -11.23 5.35 -22.00
N GLU A 194 -10.25 5.81 -22.75
CA GLU A 194 -9.07 5.02 -23.10
C GLU A 194 -8.14 4.88 -21.90
N ILE A 195 -7.87 3.64 -21.46
CA ILE A 195 -6.97 3.36 -20.34
C ILE A 195 -5.59 2.98 -20.88
N GLY A 196 -4.59 3.79 -20.54
CA GLY A 196 -3.22 3.58 -20.96
C GLY A 196 -2.19 3.83 -19.84
N PRO A 197 -0.91 3.53 -20.11
CA PRO A 197 0.16 3.78 -19.15
C PRO A 197 0.30 5.28 -18.88
N MET A 198 0.60 5.60 -17.62
CA MET A 198 0.91 6.94 -17.16
C MET A 198 2.32 7.34 -17.63
N LYS A 199 2.48 8.59 -18.03
CA LYS A 199 3.75 9.17 -18.50
C LYS A 199 4.17 10.34 -17.60
N PRO A 200 5.47 10.68 -17.52
CA PRO A 200 5.93 11.85 -16.76
C PRO A 200 5.24 13.16 -17.16
N ALA A 201 4.92 13.32 -18.45
CA ALA A 201 4.20 14.48 -18.95
C ALA A 201 2.76 14.63 -18.41
N ASP A 202 2.19 13.56 -17.87
CA ASP A 202 0.81 13.53 -17.35
C ASP A 202 0.73 14.13 -15.92
N LEU A 203 1.87 14.35 -15.26
CA LEU A 203 1.94 14.74 -13.85
C LEU A 203 1.06 15.96 -13.52
N HIS A 204 1.09 16.99 -14.35
CA HIS A 204 0.34 18.23 -14.09
C HIS A 204 -1.17 17.96 -13.98
N GLU A 205 -1.74 17.21 -14.93
CA GLU A 205 -3.17 16.87 -14.93
C GLU A 205 -3.54 15.93 -13.78
N ILE A 206 -2.66 14.98 -13.47
CA ILE A 206 -2.85 14.09 -12.33
C ILE A 206 -2.93 14.86 -11.02
N LEU A 207 -2.03 15.82 -10.81
CA LEU A 207 -2.03 16.69 -9.63
C LEU A 207 -3.28 17.56 -9.56
N ARG A 208 -3.78 18.05 -10.70
CA ARG A 208 -5.05 18.78 -10.76
C ARG A 208 -6.20 17.91 -10.28
N ILE A 209 -6.32 16.69 -10.80
CA ILE A 209 -7.37 15.74 -10.41
C ILE A 209 -7.21 15.33 -8.94
N ASP A 210 -5.99 15.01 -8.51
CA ASP A 210 -5.72 14.61 -7.14
C ASP A 210 -6.12 15.71 -6.13
N ARG A 211 -5.79 16.95 -6.44
CA ARG A 211 -6.20 18.10 -5.62
C ARG A 211 -7.70 18.30 -5.61
N ALA A 212 -8.37 18.12 -6.75
CA ALA A 212 -9.83 18.22 -6.84
C ALA A 212 -10.54 17.14 -6.00
N VAL A 213 -9.99 15.91 -5.96
CA VAL A 213 -10.56 14.79 -5.21
C VAL A 213 -10.22 14.86 -3.72
N THR A 214 -8.98 15.21 -3.37
CA THR A 214 -8.49 15.12 -1.99
C THR A 214 -8.57 16.43 -1.23
N GLY A 215 -8.72 17.57 -1.93
CA GLY A 215 -8.62 18.91 -1.36
C GLY A 215 -7.22 19.29 -0.87
N ARG A 216 -6.17 18.55 -1.27
CA ARG A 216 -4.80 18.69 -0.73
C ARG A 216 -3.77 18.78 -1.84
N ASP A 217 -2.63 19.37 -1.52
CA ASP A 217 -1.44 19.32 -2.35
C ASP A 217 -0.58 18.09 -1.95
N ARG A 218 -0.45 17.14 -2.88
CA ARG A 218 0.38 15.95 -2.71
C ARG A 218 1.43 15.82 -3.83
N ALA A 219 1.90 16.97 -4.35
CA ALA A 219 2.80 17.01 -5.51
C ALA A 219 4.05 16.14 -5.29
N ASP A 220 4.71 16.29 -4.14
CA ASP A 220 5.92 15.50 -3.82
C ASP A 220 5.63 14.00 -3.79
N HIS A 221 4.50 13.61 -3.18
CA HIS A 221 4.11 12.20 -3.09
C HIS A 221 3.81 11.59 -4.47
N ILE A 222 2.94 12.24 -5.25
CA ILE A 222 2.57 11.77 -6.60
C ILE A 222 3.78 11.78 -7.52
N GLY A 223 4.63 12.82 -7.43
CA GLY A 223 5.87 12.93 -8.20
C GLY A 223 6.84 11.78 -7.88
N ALA A 224 7.04 11.46 -6.60
CA ALA A 224 7.88 10.34 -6.17
C ALA A 224 7.33 8.99 -6.69
N LEU A 225 6.02 8.75 -6.57
CA LEU A 225 5.39 7.53 -7.10
C LEU A 225 5.57 7.40 -8.62
N LEU A 226 5.47 8.49 -9.35
CA LEU A 226 5.66 8.49 -10.80
C LEU A 226 7.11 8.26 -11.19
N ALA A 227 8.07 8.88 -10.49
CA ALA A 227 9.50 8.64 -10.70
C ALA A 227 9.86 7.17 -10.46
N GLU A 228 9.40 6.58 -9.36
CA GLU A 228 9.60 5.16 -9.07
C GLU A 228 8.96 4.23 -10.14
N THR A 229 7.84 4.65 -10.76
CA THR A 229 7.22 3.88 -11.86
C THR A 229 8.13 3.81 -13.07
N THR A 230 8.86 4.89 -13.35
CA THR A 230 9.77 4.99 -14.49
C THR A 230 11.04 4.16 -14.25
N GLU A 231 11.55 4.13 -13.02
CA GLU A 231 12.76 3.40 -12.64
C GLU A 231 12.51 1.90 -12.41
N SER A 232 11.32 1.53 -11.96
CA SER A 232 10.97 0.17 -11.53
C SER A 232 9.67 -0.34 -12.15
N SER A 233 9.57 -0.30 -13.47
CA SER A 233 8.37 -0.72 -14.23
C SER A 233 7.92 -2.17 -13.98
N ARG A 234 8.78 -3.01 -13.38
CA ARG A 234 8.46 -4.40 -13.03
C ARG A 234 7.65 -4.53 -11.73
N THR A 235 7.63 -3.51 -10.89
CA THR A 235 6.98 -3.55 -9.58
C THR A 235 5.91 -2.47 -9.40
N ARG A 236 5.72 -1.60 -10.39
CA ARG A 236 4.70 -0.55 -10.35
C ARG A 236 3.82 -0.55 -11.58
N VAL A 237 2.52 -0.35 -11.35
CA VAL A 237 1.52 -0.18 -12.40
C VAL A 237 0.83 1.15 -12.18
N SER A 238 1.05 2.09 -13.10
CA SER A 238 0.42 3.41 -13.07
C SER A 238 -0.30 3.64 -14.39
N LEU A 239 -1.60 3.93 -14.30
CA LEU A 239 -2.49 4.06 -15.45
C LEU A 239 -3.24 5.40 -15.39
N VAL A 240 -3.56 5.92 -16.57
CA VAL A 240 -4.45 7.06 -16.75
C VAL A 240 -5.63 6.70 -17.64
N ALA A 241 -6.77 7.32 -17.38
CA ALA A 241 -7.94 7.29 -18.24
C ALA A 241 -7.99 8.59 -19.05
N ARG A 242 -8.11 8.48 -20.38
CA ARG A 242 -8.25 9.62 -21.29
C ARG A 242 -9.60 9.59 -21.97
N LEU A 243 -10.24 10.73 -22.03
CA LEU A 243 -11.44 10.96 -22.81
C LEU A 243 -11.19 12.14 -23.73
N ASP A 244 -11.33 11.95 -25.04
CA ASP A 244 -11.03 12.97 -26.05
C ASP A 244 -9.63 13.61 -25.89
N GLY A 245 -8.64 12.80 -25.49
CA GLY A 245 -7.27 13.22 -25.26
C GLY A 245 -6.99 13.85 -23.89
N ALA A 246 -8.01 14.27 -23.14
CA ALA A 246 -7.86 14.82 -21.79
C ALA A 246 -7.79 13.73 -20.74
N ILE A 247 -6.93 13.89 -19.72
CA ILE A 247 -6.87 12.97 -18.58
C ILE A 247 -8.05 13.26 -17.65
N VAL A 248 -8.87 12.23 -17.42
CA VAL A 248 -10.07 12.30 -16.60
C VAL A 248 -10.01 11.39 -15.37
N GLY A 249 -8.94 10.61 -15.23
CA GLY A 249 -8.72 9.79 -14.05
C GLY A 249 -7.36 9.10 -14.09
N PHE A 250 -6.94 8.59 -12.95
CA PHE A 250 -5.67 7.88 -12.78
C PHE A 250 -5.74 6.85 -11.66
N VAL A 251 -4.84 5.86 -11.70
CA VAL A 251 -4.61 4.89 -10.64
C VAL A 251 -3.13 4.53 -10.57
N MET A 252 -2.60 4.38 -9.37
CA MET A 252 -1.22 3.98 -9.12
C MET A 252 -1.20 2.86 -8.10
N ALA A 253 -0.45 1.81 -8.42
CA ALA A 253 -0.26 0.65 -7.56
C ALA A 253 1.19 0.16 -7.65
N ARG A 254 1.64 -0.49 -6.58
CA ARG A 254 2.93 -1.18 -6.52
C ARG A 254 2.72 -2.66 -6.22
N ALA A 255 3.43 -3.52 -6.91
CA ALA A 255 3.55 -4.93 -6.54
C ALA A 255 4.63 -5.06 -5.47
N ASP A 256 4.24 -5.45 -4.28
CA ASP A 256 5.17 -5.65 -3.16
C ASP A 256 5.13 -7.11 -2.73
N THR A 257 6.27 -7.77 -2.75
CA THR A 257 6.34 -9.16 -2.29
C THR A 257 6.73 -9.17 -0.83
N GLY A 258 5.84 -9.69 0.01
CA GLY A 258 6.18 -10.01 1.40
C GLY A 258 6.05 -8.86 2.39
N ASP A 259 5.14 -7.92 2.20
CA ASP A 259 4.89 -6.87 3.18
C ASP A 259 4.33 -7.47 4.48
N PHE A 260 4.86 -7.06 5.59
CA PHE A 260 4.57 -7.37 6.99
C PHE A 260 3.93 -8.75 7.27
N GLY A 261 4.76 -9.79 7.39
CA GLY A 261 4.31 -11.15 7.68
C GLY A 261 3.70 -11.88 6.49
N ARG A 262 3.93 -11.42 5.26
CA ARG A 262 3.43 -12.07 4.05
C ARG A 262 4.55 -12.57 3.16
N THR A 263 4.27 -13.69 2.54
CA THR A 263 5.16 -14.31 1.56
C THR A 263 4.53 -14.30 0.16
N GLU A 264 3.26 -13.90 0.08
CA GLU A 264 2.49 -13.79 -1.15
C GLU A 264 2.86 -12.51 -1.92
N ALA A 265 2.76 -12.54 -3.23
CA ALA A 265 2.87 -11.35 -4.04
C ALA A 265 1.61 -10.49 -3.86
N VAL A 266 1.76 -9.38 -3.17
CA VAL A 266 0.67 -8.43 -2.88
C VAL A 266 0.92 -7.15 -3.64
N ALA A 267 -0.09 -6.63 -4.33
CA ALA A 267 -0.07 -5.26 -4.79
C ALA A 267 -0.75 -4.34 -3.78
N VAL A 268 -0.20 -3.17 -3.62
CA VAL A 268 -0.82 -2.09 -2.85
C VAL A 268 -1.31 -1.04 -3.82
N LEU A 269 -2.61 -0.78 -3.81
CA LEU A 269 -3.19 0.34 -4.53
C LEU A 269 -2.92 1.60 -3.70
N ASP A 270 -1.97 2.41 -4.16
CA ASP A 270 -1.47 3.58 -3.43
C ASP A 270 -2.39 4.80 -3.59
N THR A 271 -2.97 5.01 -4.77
CA THR A 271 -3.88 6.13 -5.02
C THR A 271 -4.73 5.89 -6.27
N ILE A 272 -5.94 6.44 -6.25
CA ILE A 272 -6.87 6.48 -7.38
C ILE A 272 -7.62 7.80 -7.34
N GLY A 273 -7.84 8.40 -8.50
CA GLY A 273 -8.62 9.62 -8.63
C GLY A 273 -9.37 9.66 -9.96
N VAL A 274 -10.57 10.19 -9.93
CA VAL A 274 -11.38 10.51 -11.12
C VAL A 274 -11.81 11.95 -10.99
N ASP A 275 -11.64 12.71 -12.05
CA ASP A 275 -12.08 14.11 -12.08
C ASP A 275 -13.57 14.19 -11.70
N PRO A 276 -13.92 15.03 -10.71
CA PRO A 276 -15.30 15.15 -10.23
C PRO A 276 -16.34 15.42 -11.33
N GLU A 277 -15.97 16.14 -12.41
CA GLU A 277 -16.84 16.40 -13.54
C GLU A 277 -17.16 15.16 -14.37
N TYR A 278 -16.31 14.14 -14.28
CA TYR A 278 -16.45 12.85 -14.95
C TYR A 278 -16.80 11.70 -13.99
N ALA A 279 -17.13 12.02 -12.74
CA ALA A 279 -17.50 11.01 -11.74
C ALA A 279 -18.78 10.25 -12.15
N ARG A 280 -18.91 9.01 -11.65
CA ARG A 280 -20.05 8.12 -11.89
C ARG A 280 -20.29 7.71 -13.37
N ARG A 281 -19.29 7.86 -14.23
CA ARG A 281 -19.30 7.39 -15.62
C ARG A 281 -18.56 6.07 -15.83
N GLY A 282 -18.29 5.30 -14.76
CA GLY A 282 -17.59 4.01 -14.83
C GLY A 282 -16.06 4.11 -14.94
N ILE A 283 -15.47 5.31 -15.05
CA ILE A 283 -14.03 5.51 -15.26
C ILE A 283 -13.20 4.86 -14.16
N GLY A 284 -13.57 5.07 -12.88
CA GLY A 284 -12.84 4.47 -11.75
C GLY A 284 -12.86 2.95 -11.80
N ARG A 285 -13.99 2.34 -12.17
CA ARG A 285 -14.13 0.90 -12.38
C ARG A 285 -13.20 0.42 -13.50
N ALA A 286 -13.24 1.06 -14.65
CA ALA A 286 -12.40 0.70 -15.80
C ALA A 286 -10.89 0.78 -15.48
N LEU A 287 -10.48 1.80 -14.71
CA LEU A 287 -9.10 1.92 -14.21
C LEU A 287 -8.71 0.72 -13.34
N VAL A 288 -9.57 0.34 -12.38
CA VAL A 288 -9.32 -0.78 -11.48
C VAL A 288 -9.32 -2.12 -12.22
N GLU A 289 -10.24 -2.34 -13.16
CA GLU A 289 -10.29 -3.55 -13.99
C GLU A 289 -9.02 -3.70 -14.85
N ARG A 290 -8.54 -2.61 -15.45
CA ARG A 290 -7.29 -2.63 -16.22
C ARG A 290 -6.09 -2.85 -15.33
N LEU A 291 -6.08 -2.22 -14.15
CA LEU A 291 -5.04 -2.46 -13.14
C LEU A 291 -4.96 -3.94 -12.77
N PHE A 292 -6.10 -4.59 -12.50
CA PHE A 292 -6.14 -6.01 -12.15
C PHE A 292 -5.66 -6.90 -13.28
N ALA A 293 -6.04 -6.60 -14.53
CA ALA A 293 -5.55 -7.33 -15.69
C ALA A 293 -4.01 -7.28 -15.78
N ASN A 294 -3.41 -6.12 -15.54
CA ASN A 294 -1.97 -5.96 -15.54
C ASN A 294 -1.30 -6.67 -14.34
N LEU A 295 -1.87 -6.58 -13.14
CA LEU A 295 -1.34 -7.23 -11.94
C LEU A 295 -1.45 -8.76 -12.01
N SER A 296 -2.50 -9.31 -12.61
CA SER A 296 -2.65 -10.75 -12.83
C SER A 296 -1.55 -11.30 -13.73
N GLN A 297 -1.10 -10.55 -14.73
CA GLN A 297 0.05 -10.92 -15.56
C GLN A 297 1.37 -10.95 -14.77
N LEU A 298 1.45 -10.17 -13.68
CA LEU A 298 2.60 -10.16 -12.76
C LEU A 298 2.48 -11.21 -11.65
N GLN A 299 1.52 -12.13 -11.76
CA GLN A 299 1.24 -13.17 -10.76
C GLN A 299 0.99 -12.62 -9.34
N VAL A 300 0.36 -11.45 -9.26
CA VAL A 300 -0.08 -10.87 -7.99
C VAL A 300 -1.30 -11.63 -7.50
N GLU A 301 -1.23 -12.17 -6.30
CA GLU A 301 -2.29 -12.97 -5.69
C GLU A 301 -3.35 -12.11 -4.99
N ARG A 302 -2.98 -10.92 -4.53
CA ARG A 302 -3.88 -10.02 -3.79
C ARG A 302 -3.56 -8.57 -4.07
N VAL A 303 -4.60 -7.76 -4.09
CA VAL A 303 -4.49 -6.29 -4.10
C VAL A 303 -5.04 -5.76 -2.78
N GLU A 304 -4.28 -4.91 -2.11
CA GLU A 304 -4.67 -4.26 -0.88
C GLU A 304 -4.71 -2.76 -1.02
N THR A 305 -5.55 -2.16 -0.21
CA THR A 305 -5.57 -0.71 -0.03
C THR A 305 -6.05 -0.35 1.37
N LEU A 306 -5.84 0.90 1.75
CA LEU A 306 -6.35 1.48 2.99
C LEU A 306 -7.44 2.49 2.63
N ALA A 307 -8.54 2.48 3.35
CA ALA A 307 -9.57 3.49 3.22
C ALA A 307 -10.02 3.96 4.61
N ARG A 308 -10.29 5.26 4.76
CA ARG A 308 -10.83 5.77 6.02
C ARG A 308 -12.25 5.26 6.21
N VAL A 309 -12.56 4.79 7.42
CA VAL A 309 -13.90 4.28 7.75
C VAL A 309 -14.95 5.37 7.59
N ALA A 310 -14.59 6.64 7.78
CA ALA A 310 -15.48 7.78 7.59
C ALA A 310 -15.77 8.13 6.12
N ASP A 311 -14.99 7.61 5.15
CA ASP A 311 -15.20 7.86 3.72
C ASP A 311 -16.09 6.79 3.11
N LEU A 312 -17.39 6.91 3.37
CA LEU A 312 -18.40 5.96 2.91
C LEU A 312 -18.49 5.90 1.37
N GLY A 313 -18.19 7.02 0.68
CA GLY A 313 -18.18 7.05 -0.79
C GLY A 313 -17.08 6.19 -1.37
N LEU A 314 -15.86 6.31 -0.84
CA LEU A 314 -14.72 5.50 -1.24
C LEU A 314 -14.89 4.03 -0.85
N LEU A 315 -15.43 3.74 0.34
CA LEU A 315 -15.74 2.37 0.76
C LEU A 315 -16.77 1.71 -0.17
N GLY A 316 -17.84 2.44 -0.52
CA GLY A 316 -18.85 1.96 -1.47
C GLY A 316 -18.26 1.71 -2.87
N PHE A 317 -17.36 2.58 -3.34
CA PHE A 317 -16.63 2.37 -4.58
C PHE A 317 -15.78 1.08 -4.53
N PHE A 318 -14.96 0.90 -3.49
CA PHE A 318 -14.12 -0.29 -3.36
C PHE A 318 -14.96 -1.57 -3.23
N GLN A 319 -16.04 -1.55 -2.46
CA GLN A 319 -16.97 -2.67 -2.40
C GLN A 319 -17.57 -2.97 -3.78
N GLY A 320 -17.96 -1.94 -4.53
CA GLY A 320 -18.53 -2.06 -5.88
C GLY A 320 -17.55 -2.61 -6.93
N VAL A 321 -16.24 -2.54 -6.71
CA VAL A 321 -15.21 -3.16 -7.56
C VAL A 321 -14.64 -4.46 -6.98
N GLY A 322 -15.26 -4.99 -5.91
CA GLY A 322 -14.98 -6.32 -5.37
C GLY A 322 -14.01 -6.40 -4.20
N PHE A 323 -13.58 -5.27 -3.64
CA PHE A 323 -12.81 -5.28 -2.40
C PHE A 323 -13.66 -5.69 -1.20
N MET A 324 -13.04 -6.39 -0.27
CA MET A 324 -13.64 -6.79 1.01
C MET A 324 -12.74 -6.35 2.18
N PRO A 325 -13.29 -6.21 3.38
CA PRO A 325 -12.48 -6.01 4.57
C PRO A 325 -11.46 -7.13 4.75
N SER A 326 -10.21 -6.76 4.98
CA SER A 326 -9.14 -7.70 5.29
C SER A 326 -9.25 -8.20 6.72
N GLN A 327 -8.65 -9.36 6.99
CA GLN A 327 -8.40 -9.82 8.35
C GLN A 327 -7.21 -9.13 9.02
N ARG A 328 -6.66 -8.09 8.39
CA ARG A 328 -5.60 -7.27 8.97
C ARG A 328 -6.20 -5.98 9.53
N LEU A 329 -5.76 -5.65 10.72
CA LEU A 329 -6.08 -4.39 11.39
C LEU A 329 -4.96 -3.38 11.12
N ALA A 330 -5.33 -2.15 10.82
CA ALA A 330 -4.39 -1.05 10.71
C ALA A 330 -4.16 -0.42 12.08
N PHE A 331 -2.91 -0.12 12.39
CA PHE A 331 -2.49 0.47 13.66
C PHE A 331 -1.69 1.74 13.41
N GLU A 332 -1.84 2.70 14.32
CA GLU A 332 -1.04 3.90 14.35
C GLU A 332 -0.62 4.26 15.78
N ARG A 333 0.51 4.96 15.90
CA ARG A 333 0.97 5.61 17.11
C ARG A 333 1.51 6.99 16.76
N ASP A 334 1.08 8.01 17.49
CA ASP A 334 1.67 9.34 17.40
C ASP A 334 3.04 9.36 18.09
N LEU A 335 3.99 10.09 17.52
CA LEU A 335 5.35 10.22 18.07
C LEU A 335 5.56 11.54 18.84
N GLY A 336 4.53 12.38 18.92
CA GLY A 336 4.58 13.68 19.58
C GLY A 336 4.60 14.84 18.61
#